data_de3602092cc079e84e22ceff01150957
#
_entry.id   de3602092cc079e84e22ceff01150957
#
_cell.length_a   1.000
_cell.length_b   1.000
_cell.length_c   1.000
_cell.angle_alpha   90.00
_cell.angle_beta   90.00
_cell.angle_gamma   90.00
#
_symmetry.space_group_name_H-M   'P 1'
#
loop_
_entity.id
_entity.type
_entity.pdbx_description
1 polymer ?
#
loop_
_entity_poly.entity_id
_entity_poly.type
_entity_poly.pdbx_seq_one_letter_code
_entity_poly.pdbx_strand_id
1 'polypeptide(L)'
;MSYRTFILSLSASFGVAWLAIIIVPYFKMRSLEPVAVEEGDGTNAVYIPKRAGRIADGAEVYAANGCYLCHSQLIRPTYAGNDMFRPDWGGIELDEDRGDTRRETNAFDFGGEDFAHIGVSRLGSDLSNLARRVETDYAKGGNPEEWLYGHLYNPRWEAKRRDSTCPSFRFLFNVTEIKGNPSEDALPFPVEEGMEIVPKPEARALVSYLLSLKKDQPVPASLNFAPPTAEAPAAP
;
A
#
# COMPACT_ATOMS: atom_id res chain seq x y z
N MET A 1 -43.33 -12.67 21.67
CA MET A 1 -43.00 -12.05 20.37
C MET A 1 -43.60 -12.93 19.28
N SER A 2 -44.34 -12.33 18.32
CA SER A 2 -44.82 -13.14 17.19
C SER A 2 -43.69 -13.41 16.20
N TYR A 3 -43.78 -14.51 15.46
CA TYR A 3 -42.80 -14.84 14.41
C TYR A 3 -42.64 -13.70 13.37
N ARG A 4 -43.74 -13.03 13.03
CA ARG A 4 -43.74 -11.87 12.14
C ARG A 4 -42.91 -10.71 12.70
N THR A 5 -43.08 -10.38 13.98
CA THR A 5 -42.33 -9.30 14.64
C THR A 5 -40.84 -9.64 14.67
N PHE A 6 -40.47 -10.89 14.92
CA PHE A 6 -39.09 -11.35 14.92
C PHE A 6 -38.44 -11.17 13.53
N ILE A 7 -39.11 -11.67 12.47
CA ILE A 7 -38.59 -11.54 11.09
C ILE A 7 -38.50 -10.08 10.67
N LEU A 8 -39.52 -9.26 10.97
CA LEU A 8 -39.48 -7.84 10.60
C LEU A 8 -38.34 -7.08 11.32
N SER A 9 -38.13 -7.33 12.61
CA SER A 9 -37.07 -6.67 13.37
C SER A 9 -35.69 -7.12 12.89
N LEU A 10 -35.49 -8.40 12.60
CA LEU A 10 -34.26 -8.94 12.05
C LEU A 10 -34.00 -8.34 10.67
N SER A 11 -34.98 -8.36 9.77
CA SER A 11 -34.83 -7.81 8.41
C SER A 11 -34.56 -6.30 8.43
N ALA A 12 -35.21 -5.55 9.33
CA ALA A 12 -34.96 -4.12 9.47
C ALA A 12 -33.54 -3.85 9.97
N SER A 13 -33.10 -4.58 11.01
CA SER A 13 -31.77 -4.42 11.58
C SER A 13 -30.66 -4.69 10.53
N PHE A 14 -30.70 -5.85 9.89
CA PHE A 14 -29.72 -6.21 8.86
C PHE A 14 -29.86 -5.36 7.60
N GLY A 15 -31.08 -5.09 7.16
CA GLY A 15 -31.34 -4.28 5.96
C GLY A 15 -30.86 -2.85 6.11
N VAL A 16 -31.08 -2.20 7.26
CA VAL A 16 -30.58 -0.85 7.54
C VAL A 16 -29.06 -0.85 7.60
N ALA A 17 -28.45 -1.80 8.30
CA ALA A 17 -27.00 -1.91 8.39
C ALA A 17 -26.38 -2.13 7.00
N TRP A 18 -26.94 -3.04 6.21
CA TRP A 18 -26.46 -3.34 4.87
C TRP A 18 -26.60 -2.14 3.93
N LEU A 19 -27.76 -1.47 3.97
CA LEU A 19 -27.99 -0.25 3.19
C LEU A 19 -26.97 0.85 3.55
N ALA A 20 -26.75 1.10 4.84
CA ALA A 20 -25.88 2.18 5.30
C ALA A 20 -24.40 1.90 5.07
N ILE A 21 -23.94 0.64 5.25
CA ILE A 21 -22.51 0.30 5.25
C ILE A 21 -22.03 -0.19 3.88
N ILE A 22 -22.92 -0.78 3.08
CA ILE A 22 -22.54 -1.37 1.79
C ILE A 22 -23.15 -0.58 0.63
N ILE A 23 -24.47 -0.45 0.57
CA ILE A 23 -25.14 0.10 -0.62
C ILE A 23 -24.83 1.59 -0.82
N VAL A 24 -24.99 2.39 0.22
CA VAL A 24 -24.76 3.85 0.12
C VAL A 24 -23.27 4.13 -0.19
N PRO A 25 -22.28 3.56 0.51
CA PRO A 25 -20.88 3.73 0.15
C PRO A 25 -20.56 3.24 -1.25
N TYR A 26 -21.08 2.08 -1.67
CA TYR A 26 -20.87 1.55 -3.02
C TYR A 26 -21.27 2.55 -4.11
N PHE A 27 -22.48 3.09 -4.03
CA PHE A 27 -22.94 4.06 -5.04
C PHE A 27 -22.16 5.38 -4.97
N LYS A 28 -21.77 5.84 -3.79
CA LYS A 28 -20.93 7.02 -3.64
C LYS A 28 -19.53 6.82 -4.22
N MET A 29 -18.91 5.68 -3.92
CA MET A 29 -17.57 5.39 -4.45
C MET A 29 -17.56 5.15 -5.97
N ARG A 30 -18.62 4.50 -6.49
CA ARG A 30 -18.75 4.27 -7.93
C ARG A 30 -18.85 5.56 -8.75
N SER A 31 -19.36 6.63 -8.15
CA SER A 31 -19.53 7.93 -8.82
C SER A 31 -18.34 8.87 -8.63
N LEU A 32 -17.25 8.44 -7.97
CA LEU A 32 -16.04 9.25 -7.83
C LEU A 32 -15.36 9.38 -9.19
N GLU A 33 -15.14 10.61 -9.59
CA GLU A 33 -14.36 10.92 -10.80
C GLU A 33 -12.87 10.86 -10.45
N PRO A 34 -12.01 10.44 -11.40
CA PRO A 34 -10.58 10.49 -11.24
C PRO A 34 -10.09 11.91 -10.96
N VAL A 35 -9.13 12.02 -10.04
CA VAL A 35 -8.55 13.32 -9.66
C VAL A 35 -7.50 13.72 -10.67
N ALA A 36 -7.62 14.91 -11.25
CA ALA A 36 -6.58 15.49 -12.09
C ALA A 36 -5.39 15.90 -11.19
N VAL A 37 -4.19 15.54 -11.59
CA VAL A 37 -2.93 15.92 -10.94
C VAL A 37 -2.11 16.68 -11.97
N GLU A 38 -1.67 17.88 -11.62
CA GLU A 38 -0.71 18.61 -12.44
C GLU A 38 0.69 18.02 -12.21
N GLU A 39 1.29 17.49 -13.26
CA GLU A 39 2.70 17.14 -13.23
C GLU A 39 3.53 18.41 -13.45
N GLY A 40 4.72 18.48 -12.85
CA GLY A 40 5.57 19.66 -12.87
C GLY A 40 6.05 20.09 -14.26
N ASP A 41 5.82 19.29 -15.29
CA ASP A 41 6.06 19.60 -16.70
C ASP A 41 4.85 20.22 -17.43
N GLY A 42 3.75 20.47 -16.71
CA GLY A 42 2.51 21.02 -17.25
C GLY A 42 1.62 20.00 -17.94
N THR A 43 1.92 18.70 -17.86
CA THR A 43 1.03 17.64 -18.32
C THR A 43 -0.04 17.36 -17.28
N ASN A 44 -1.30 17.20 -17.72
CA ASN A 44 -2.39 16.81 -16.85
C ASN A 44 -2.40 15.29 -16.72
N ALA A 45 -1.93 14.78 -15.59
CA ALA A 45 -2.06 13.38 -15.21
C ALA A 45 -3.35 13.16 -14.42
N VAL A 46 -3.75 11.92 -14.32
CA VAL A 46 -4.92 11.52 -13.53
C VAL A 46 -4.44 10.56 -12.44
N TYR A 47 -4.78 10.88 -11.19
CA TYR A 47 -4.50 9.99 -10.07
C TYR A 47 -5.39 8.74 -10.15
N ILE A 48 -4.78 7.63 -10.46
CA ILE A 48 -5.43 6.32 -10.50
C ILE A 48 -4.66 5.38 -9.57
N PRO A 49 -5.21 5.06 -8.38
CA PRO A 49 -4.56 4.17 -7.43
C PRO A 49 -4.31 2.77 -7.98
N LYS A 50 -5.29 2.25 -8.74
CA LYS A 50 -5.18 0.96 -9.41
C LYS A 50 -4.60 1.12 -10.80
N ARG A 51 -3.66 0.26 -11.11
CA ARG A 51 -3.08 0.15 -12.45
C ARG A 51 -3.39 -1.22 -13.04
N ALA A 52 -3.52 -1.28 -14.37
CA ALA A 52 -3.73 -2.53 -15.08
C ALA A 52 -2.47 -3.42 -15.10
N GLY A 53 -2.62 -4.66 -15.55
CA GLY A 53 -1.53 -5.60 -15.77
C GLY A 53 -0.86 -6.05 -14.49
N ARG A 54 0.47 -6.11 -14.48
CA ARG A 54 1.26 -6.67 -13.36
C ARG A 54 0.91 -6.10 -11.98
N ILE A 55 0.53 -4.83 -11.89
CA ILE A 55 0.13 -4.22 -10.60
C ILE A 55 -1.20 -4.79 -10.13
N ALA A 56 -2.17 -4.98 -11.03
CA ALA A 56 -3.44 -5.61 -10.69
C ALA A 56 -3.25 -7.07 -10.26
N ASP A 57 -2.45 -7.84 -11.04
CA ASP A 57 -2.09 -9.21 -10.67
C ASP A 57 -1.41 -9.27 -9.30
N GLY A 58 -0.56 -8.28 -9.00
CA GLY A 58 0.11 -8.15 -7.70
C GLY A 58 -0.86 -7.88 -6.55
N ALA A 59 -1.93 -7.12 -6.76
CA ALA A 59 -2.98 -6.92 -5.78
C ALA A 59 -3.74 -8.23 -5.48
N GLU A 60 -3.96 -9.07 -6.49
CA GLU A 60 -4.55 -10.39 -6.30
C GLU A 60 -3.61 -11.31 -5.49
N VAL A 61 -2.31 -11.31 -5.81
CA VAL A 61 -1.29 -12.06 -5.05
C VAL A 61 -1.24 -11.58 -3.60
N TYR A 62 -1.32 -10.26 -3.35
CA TYR A 62 -1.39 -9.65 -2.02
C TYR A 62 -2.60 -10.17 -1.22
N ALA A 63 -3.77 -10.19 -1.84
CA ALA A 63 -5.00 -10.68 -1.23
C ALA A 63 -4.93 -12.19 -0.97
N ALA A 64 -4.52 -12.98 -1.96
CA ALA A 64 -4.44 -14.44 -1.88
C ALA A 64 -3.48 -14.93 -0.77
N ASN A 65 -2.42 -14.17 -0.51
CA ASN A 65 -1.45 -14.50 0.55
C ASN A 65 -1.79 -13.91 1.92
N GLY A 66 -2.94 -13.26 2.07
CA GLY A 66 -3.42 -12.75 3.34
C GLY A 66 -2.58 -11.61 3.94
N CYS A 67 -1.86 -10.84 3.12
CA CYS A 67 -1.02 -9.73 3.58
C CYS A 67 -1.82 -8.69 4.37
N TYR A 68 -3.09 -8.47 3.99
CA TYR A 68 -4.04 -7.58 4.66
C TYR A 68 -4.42 -8.04 6.09
N LEU A 69 -4.13 -9.27 6.47
CA LEU A 69 -4.36 -9.75 7.84
C LEU A 69 -3.40 -9.09 8.85
N CYS A 70 -2.20 -8.74 8.40
CA CYS A 70 -1.17 -8.12 9.24
C CYS A 70 -0.90 -6.67 8.89
N HIS A 71 -1.18 -6.23 7.66
CA HIS A 71 -0.91 -4.90 7.17
C HIS A 71 -2.20 -4.15 6.82
N SER A 72 -2.29 -2.90 7.22
CA SER A 72 -3.33 -1.98 6.75
C SER A 72 -2.82 -1.15 5.56
N GLN A 73 -3.75 -0.58 4.82
CA GLN A 73 -3.53 0.47 3.82
C GLN A 73 -4.52 1.62 4.10
N LEU A 74 -4.47 2.14 5.31
CA LEU A 74 -5.40 3.15 5.79
C LEU A 74 -4.69 4.06 6.80
N ILE A 75 -4.48 5.29 6.43
CA ILE A 75 -4.01 6.35 7.33
C ILE A 75 -5.23 6.96 8.00
N ARG A 76 -5.34 6.76 9.30
CA ARG A 76 -6.46 7.25 10.10
C ARG A 76 -6.38 8.77 10.28
N PRO A 77 -7.52 9.45 10.36
CA PRO A 77 -7.56 10.85 10.75
C PRO A 77 -7.04 11.03 12.18
N THR A 78 -6.56 12.24 12.49
CA THR A 78 -5.88 12.55 13.76
C THR A 78 -6.73 12.33 15.00
N TYR A 79 -8.05 12.43 14.88
CA TYR A 79 -8.97 12.11 16.00
C TYR A 79 -9.08 10.60 16.29
N ALA A 80 -8.68 9.74 15.34
CA ALA A 80 -8.73 8.28 15.47
C ALA A 80 -7.35 7.64 15.66
N GLY A 81 -6.28 8.40 15.50
CA GLY A 81 -4.91 7.91 15.69
C GLY A 81 -3.84 8.89 15.24
N ASN A 82 -2.59 8.52 15.46
CA ASN A 82 -1.42 9.33 15.11
C ASN A 82 -0.70 8.85 13.84
N ASP A 83 -1.40 8.19 12.93
CA ASP A 83 -0.80 7.53 11.77
C ASP A 83 -0.06 8.53 10.86
N MET A 84 -0.63 9.72 10.66
CA MET A 84 -0.02 10.77 9.83
C MET A 84 1.36 11.21 10.31
N PHE A 85 1.61 11.12 11.63
CA PHE A 85 2.86 11.56 12.24
C PHE A 85 3.86 10.43 12.46
N ARG A 86 3.51 9.21 12.04
CA ARG A 86 4.50 8.13 11.99
C ARG A 86 5.37 8.30 10.75
N PRO A 87 6.69 8.10 10.89
CA PRO A 87 7.61 8.27 9.76
C PRO A 87 7.10 7.55 8.50
N ASP A 88 6.90 8.31 7.45
CA ASP A 88 6.52 7.88 6.10
C ASP A 88 5.24 6.99 5.99
N TRP A 89 4.34 7.07 6.99
CA TRP A 89 3.06 6.39 6.90
C TRP A 89 2.04 7.20 6.10
N GLY A 90 1.82 8.46 6.50
CA GLY A 90 0.84 9.35 5.88
C GLY A 90 1.32 9.98 4.57
N GLY A 91 2.60 9.97 4.32
CA GLY A 91 3.30 10.66 3.25
C GLY A 91 4.66 11.12 3.72
N ILE A 92 5.32 11.99 2.97
CA ILE A 92 6.63 12.55 3.25
C ILE A 92 6.46 13.94 3.88
N GLU A 93 7.16 14.22 4.99
CA GLU A 93 7.11 15.53 5.66
C GLU A 93 7.85 16.61 4.90
N LEU A 94 8.95 16.26 4.26
CA LEU A 94 9.81 17.17 3.51
C LEU A 94 10.05 16.59 2.11
N ASP A 95 9.01 16.58 1.27
CA ASP A 95 9.14 16.24 -0.15
C ASP A 95 9.75 17.47 -0.85
N GLU A 96 10.79 17.26 -1.67
CA GLU A 96 11.55 18.34 -2.30
C GLU A 96 10.67 19.19 -3.25
N ASP A 97 9.70 18.56 -3.91
CA ASP A 97 8.86 19.22 -4.92
C ASP A 97 7.51 19.70 -4.34
N ARG A 98 6.96 18.99 -3.37
CA ARG A 98 5.58 19.16 -2.90
C ARG A 98 5.45 19.62 -1.46
N GLY A 99 6.56 19.68 -0.70
CA GLY A 99 6.57 20.00 0.71
C GLY A 99 5.98 18.87 1.58
N ASP A 100 5.08 19.19 2.50
CA ASP A 100 4.46 18.19 3.37
C ASP A 100 3.30 17.49 2.65
N THR A 101 3.49 16.22 2.29
CA THR A 101 2.48 15.42 1.58
C THR A 101 1.63 14.56 2.52
N ARG A 102 1.85 14.65 3.84
CA ARG A 102 1.16 13.82 4.82
C ARG A 102 -0.33 14.13 4.86
N ARG A 103 -1.15 13.11 4.72
CA ARG A 103 -2.60 13.20 4.81
C ARG A 103 -3.25 11.89 5.24
N GLU A 104 -4.51 11.96 5.62
CA GLU A 104 -5.34 10.78 5.85
C GLU A 104 -5.76 10.12 4.53
N THR A 105 -6.07 8.84 4.61
CA THR A 105 -6.67 8.10 3.49
C THR A 105 -8.15 8.45 3.36
N ASN A 106 -8.62 8.61 2.13
CA ASN A 106 -10.03 8.83 1.83
C ASN A 106 -10.52 7.93 0.69
N ALA A 107 -11.77 8.11 0.26
CA ALA A 107 -12.39 7.26 -0.75
C ALA A 107 -11.70 7.32 -2.13
N PHE A 108 -11.09 8.45 -2.49
CA PHE A 108 -10.37 8.60 -3.76
C PHE A 108 -9.13 7.70 -3.84
N ASP A 109 -8.53 7.33 -2.71
CA ASP A 109 -7.37 6.45 -2.66
C ASP A 109 -7.68 5.01 -3.07
N PHE A 110 -8.93 4.66 -3.18
CA PHE A 110 -9.42 3.35 -3.61
C PHE A 110 -10.19 3.42 -4.94
N GLY A 111 -10.19 4.57 -5.57
CA GLY A 111 -10.84 4.76 -6.87
C GLY A 111 -10.27 3.80 -7.92
N GLY A 112 -11.14 3.04 -8.61
CA GLY A 112 -10.71 2.06 -9.62
C GLY A 112 -10.14 0.75 -9.08
N GLU A 113 -10.03 0.57 -7.77
CA GLU A 113 -9.71 -0.73 -7.16
C GLU A 113 -10.98 -1.61 -7.07
N ASP A 114 -10.85 -2.92 -7.34
CA ASP A 114 -11.96 -3.86 -7.18
C ASP A 114 -12.28 -4.08 -5.69
N PHE A 115 -11.24 -4.06 -4.85
CA PHE A 115 -11.32 -4.18 -3.41
C PHE A 115 -10.39 -3.18 -2.74
N ALA A 116 -10.90 -2.44 -1.77
CA ALA A 116 -10.08 -1.61 -0.90
C ALA A 116 -9.35 -2.51 0.11
N HIS A 117 -8.04 -2.70 -0.05
CA HIS A 117 -7.22 -3.51 0.86
C HIS A 117 -6.91 -2.77 2.17
N ILE A 118 -7.95 -2.30 2.86
CA ILE A 118 -7.82 -1.51 4.10
C ILE A 118 -7.01 -2.25 5.17
N GLY A 119 -7.18 -3.58 5.23
CA GLY A 119 -6.54 -4.42 6.23
C GLY A 119 -7.34 -4.58 7.52
N VAL A 120 -7.04 -5.62 8.29
CA VAL A 120 -7.77 -5.96 9.52
C VAL A 120 -6.95 -5.74 10.79
N SER A 121 -5.63 -5.64 10.67
CA SER A 121 -4.73 -5.42 11.82
C SER A 121 -3.48 -4.63 11.41
N ARG A 122 -2.66 -4.29 12.42
CA ARG A 122 -1.38 -3.62 12.28
C ARG A 122 -0.28 -4.33 13.06
N LEU A 123 -0.23 -5.65 12.92
CA LEU A 123 0.93 -6.45 13.36
C LEU A 123 2.17 -6.04 12.57
N GLY A 124 2.00 -5.77 11.29
CA GLY A 124 2.97 -5.08 10.45
C GLY A 124 2.65 -3.58 10.33
N SER A 125 3.52 -2.85 9.64
CA SER A 125 3.32 -1.42 9.35
C SER A 125 2.17 -1.22 8.36
N ASP A 126 1.57 -0.01 8.36
CA ASP A 126 0.69 0.42 7.28
C ASP A 126 1.45 0.51 5.95
N LEU A 127 0.81 0.13 4.86
CA LEU A 127 1.45 0.07 3.54
C LEU A 127 0.96 1.16 2.57
N SER A 128 0.12 2.11 3.00
CA SER A 128 -0.43 3.16 2.11
C SER A 128 0.65 3.90 1.32
N ASN A 129 1.81 4.15 1.95
CA ASN A 129 2.96 4.81 1.33
C ASN A 129 4.23 3.95 1.45
N LEU A 130 4.09 2.63 1.26
CA LEU A 130 5.22 1.71 1.38
C LEU A 130 6.35 2.06 0.40
N ALA A 131 6.00 2.39 -0.84
CA ALA A 131 7.01 2.71 -1.85
C ALA A 131 7.90 3.88 -1.42
N ARG A 132 7.32 4.93 -0.82
CA ARG A 132 8.09 6.05 -0.27
C ARG A 132 9.11 5.59 0.77
N ARG A 133 8.68 4.77 1.74
CA ARG A 133 9.59 4.23 2.77
C ARG A 133 10.69 3.33 2.21
N VAL A 134 10.37 2.53 1.19
CA VAL A 134 11.39 1.67 0.59
C VAL A 134 12.40 2.50 -0.17
N GLU A 135 11.96 3.52 -0.88
CA GLU A 135 12.83 4.41 -1.64
C GLU A 135 13.74 5.26 -0.72
N THR A 136 13.21 5.78 0.38
CA THR A 136 13.94 6.69 1.27
C THR A 136 14.72 5.98 2.39
N ASP A 137 14.05 5.07 3.12
CA ASP A 137 14.55 4.52 4.37
C ASP A 137 15.12 3.12 4.24
N TYR A 138 14.37 2.24 3.58
CA TYR A 138 14.68 0.81 3.64
C TYR A 138 15.77 0.43 2.67
N ALA A 139 15.67 0.86 1.44
CA ALA A 139 16.70 0.63 0.43
C ALA A 139 17.92 1.55 0.61
N LYS A 140 17.78 2.70 1.30
CA LYS A 140 18.87 3.65 1.59
C LYS A 140 19.76 3.97 0.37
N GLY A 141 19.11 4.27 -0.76
CA GLY A 141 19.80 4.52 -2.03
C GLY A 141 20.20 3.27 -2.80
N GLY A 142 19.85 2.06 -2.29
CA GLY A 142 19.94 0.80 -3.03
C GLY A 142 18.70 0.57 -3.93
N ASN A 143 18.52 -0.68 -4.35
CA ASN A 143 17.40 -1.06 -5.20
C ASN A 143 16.14 -1.39 -4.36
N PRO A 144 15.04 -0.61 -4.47
CA PRO A 144 13.80 -0.87 -3.76
C PRO A 144 13.18 -2.25 -4.03
N GLU A 145 13.28 -2.75 -5.27
CA GLU A 145 12.78 -4.08 -5.63
C GLU A 145 13.55 -5.18 -4.90
N GLU A 146 14.87 -5.11 -4.90
CA GLU A 146 15.72 -6.09 -4.20
C GLU A 146 15.41 -6.11 -2.70
N TRP A 147 15.23 -4.94 -2.10
CA TRP A 147 14.87 -4.87 -0.70
C TRP A 147 13.54 -5.59 -0.42
N LEU A 148 12.51 -5.37 -1.26
CA LEU A 148 11.20 -6.03 -1.12
C LEU A 148 11.30 -7.53 -1.34
N TYR A 149 12.06 -7.99 -2.36
CA TYR A 149 12.31 -9.42 -2.55
C TYR A 149 13.00 -10.04 -1.34
N GLY A 150 14.02 -9.37 -0.79
CA GLY A 150 14.70 -9.82 0.43
C GLY A 150 13.74 -9.93 1.61
N HIS A 151 12.90 -8.93 1.81
CA HIS A 151 11.90 -8.93 2.87
C HIS A 151 10.86 -10.05 2.71
N LEU A 152 10.39 -10.32 1.50
CA LEU A 152 9.46 -11.40 1.21
C LEU A 152 10.11 -12.78 1.35
N TYR A 153 11.34 -12.94 0.87
CA TYR A 153 12.07 -14.21 0.96
C TYR A 153 12.46 -14.55 2.39
N ASN A 154 13.01 -13.57 3.13
CA ASN A 154 13.41 -13.72 4.52
C ASN A 154 13.28 -12.40 5.28
N PRO A 155 12.15 -12.10 5.94
CA PRO A 155 11.94 -10.84 6.66
C PRO A 155 12.98 -10.52 7.74
N ARG A 156 13.74 -11.53 8.17
CA ARG A 156 14.76 -11.46 9.24
C ARG A 156 16.19 -11.36 8.73
N TRP A 157 16.39 -11.17 7.42
CA TRP A 157 17.73 -11.10 6.84
C TRP A 157 18.52 -9.87 7.31
N GLU A 158 17.84 -8.75 7.56
CA GLU A 158 18.47 -7.57 8.15
C GLU A 158 18.60 -7.70 9.67
N ALA A 159 19.77 -7.31 10.20
CA ALA A 159 20.06 -7.40 11.63
C ALA A 159 19.03 -6.64 12.50
N LYS A 160 18.55 -5.48 12.03
CA LYS A 160 17.54 -4.66 12.71
C LYS A 160 16.12 -5.25 12.68
N ARG A 161 15.89 -6.32 11.92
CA ARG A 161 14.60 -6.98 11.72
C ARG A 161 14.57 -8.44 12.19
N ARG A 162 15.54 -8.86 12.99
CA ARG A 162 15.63 -10.26 13.48
C ARG A 162 14.38 -10.73 14.21
N ASP A 163 13.67 -9.81 14.87
CA ASP A 163 12.44 -10.09 15.61
C ASP A 163 11.17 -9.92 14.76
N SER A 164 11.30 -9.82 13.44
CA SER A 164 10.14 -9.66 12.56
C SER A 164 9.20 -10.86 12.67
N THR A 165 7.92 -10.58 12.92
CA THR A 165 6.84 -11.57 12.95
C THR A 165 6.29 -11.89 11.56
N CYS A 166 6.72 -11.15 10.53
CA CYS A 166 6.32 -11.40 9.15
C CYS A 166 6.75 -12.81 8.73
N PRO A 167 5.88 -13.63 8.14
CA PRO A 167 6.24 -14.94 7.60
C PRO A 167 7.17 -14.79 6.39
N SER A 168 7.95 -15.82 6.11
CA SER A 168 8.75 -15.93 4.88
C SER A 168 7.88 -16.49 3.76
N PHE A 169 7.85 -15.81 2.61
CA PHE A 169 7.10 -16.22 1.42
C PHE A 169 8.00 -16.91 0.39
N ARG A 170 8.86 -17.83 0.86
CA ARG A 170 9.86 -18.52 0.01
C ARG A 170 9.24 -19.25 -1.18
N PHE A 171 8.00 -19.69 -1.07
CA PHE A 171 7.27 -20.35 -2.15
C PHE A 171 7.01 -19.43 -3.38
N LEU A 172 7.17 -18.12 -3.24
CA LEU A 172 7.14 -17.15 -4.33
C LEU A 172 8.47 -17.07 -5.10
N PHE A 173 9.45 -17.88 -4.73
CA PHE A 173 10.79 -17.88 -5.33
C PHE A 173 11.18 -19.30 -5.76
N ASN A 174 12.07 -19.38 -6.74
CA ASN A 174 12.75 -20.59 -7.12
C ASN A 174 14.20 -20.53 -6.60
N VAL A 175 14.68 -21.61 -6.02
CA VAL A 175 16.10 -21.81 -5.73
C VAL A 175 16.58 -22.86 -6.72
N THR A 176 17.48 -22.49 -7.62
CA THR A 176 17.92 -23.32 -8.73
C THR A 176 19.43 -23.35 -8.82
N GLU A 177 19.98 -24.39 -9.44
CA GLU A 177 21.41 -24.50 -9.73
C GLU A 177 21.81 -23.52 -10.85
N ILE A 178 22.93 -22.83 -10.66
CA ILE A 178 23.51 -21.92 -11.67
C ILE A 178 24.06 -22.77 -12.82
N LYS A 179 23.49 -22.60 -14.01
CA LYS A 179 23.93 -23.29 -15.22
C LYS A 179 24.76 -22.33 -16.08
N GLY A 180 26.04 -22.26 -15.78
CA GLY A 180 26.96 -21.33 -16.44
C GLY A 180 27.05 -19.99 -15.72
N ASN A 181 26.38 -18.94 -16.22
CA ASN A 181 26.29 -17.66 -15.55
C ASN A 181 25.00 -17.56 -14.72
N PRO A 182 25.00 -16.81 -13.60
CA PRO A 182 23.77 -16.50 -12.89
C PRO A 182 22.74 -15.84 -13.80
N SER A 183 21.46 -16.07 -13.50
CA SER A 183 20.34 -15.42 -14.19
C SER A 183 20.40 -13.89 -13.99
N GLU A 184 19.95 -13.12 -14.99
CA GLU A 184 19.80 -11.66 -14.86
C GLU A 184 18.88 -11.26 -13.70
N ASP A 185 17.93 -12.13 -13.38
CA ASP A 185 16.95 -11.97 -12.30
C ASP A 185 17.38 -12.61 -10.96
N ALA A 186 18.61 -13.11 -10.87
CA ALA A 186 19.14 -13.69 -9.65
C ALA A 186 19.26 -12.63 -8.55
N LEU A 187 18.70 -12.96 -7.38
CA LEU A 187 18.73 -12.05 -6.24
C LEU A 187 20.06 -12.15 -5.50
N PRO A 188 20.63 -11.02 -5.01
CA PRO A 188 21.93 -10.99 -4.34
C PRO A 188 21.86 -11.45 -2.88
N PHE A 189 21.09 -12.51 -2.60
CA PHE A 189 20.96 -13.06 -1.24
C PHE A 189 21.78 -14.32 -1.08
N PRO A 190 22.35 -14.55 0.12
CA PRO A 190 23.12 -15.74 0.36
C PRO A 190 22.27 -17.01 0.25
N VAL A 191 22.75 -17.93 -0.54
CA VAL A 191 22.19 -19.25 -0.78
C VAL A 191 23.36 -20.24 -0.85
N GLU A 192 23.09 -21.54 -0.94
CA GLU A 192 24.14 -22.55 -1.09
C GLU A 192 25.03 -22.29 -2.32
N GLU A 193 26.30 -22.65 -2.22
CA GLU A 193 27.27 -22.45 -3.31
C GLU A 193 26.78 -23.13 -4.60
N GLY A 194 26.83 -22.43 -5.71
CA GLY A 194 26.33 -22.91 -7.00
C GLY A 194 24.83 -22.77 -7.21
N MET A 195 24.10 -22.21 -6.25
CA MET A 195 22.65 -21.98 -6.35
C MET A 195 22.33 -20.50 -6.49
N GLU A 196 21.19 -20.19 -7.09
CA GLU A 196 20.63 -18.84 -7.20
C GLU A 196 19.16 -18.80 -6.78
N ILE A 197 18.71 -17.63 -6.33
CA ILE A 197 17.32 -17.35 -5.99
C ILE A 197 16.72 -16.49 -7.09
N VAL A 198 15.64 -16.96 -7.72
CA VAL A 198 14.95 -16.23 -8.78
C VAL A 198 13.49 -16.01 -8.40
N PRO A 199 12.98 -14.76 -8.45
CA PRO A 199 11.58 -14.48 -8.15
C PRO A 199 10.66 -15.05 -9.23
N LYS A 200 9.58 -15.71 -8.80
CA LYS A 200 8.51 -16.17 -9.68
C LYS A 200 7.71 -14.98 -10.22
N PRO A 201 6.90 -15.16 -11.28
CA PRO A 201 6.02 -14.11 -11.79
C PRO A 201 5.12 -13.47 -10.72
N GLU A 202 4.61 -14.28 -9.78
CA GLU A 202 3.78 -13.84 -8.67
C GLU A 202 4.55 -12.91 -7.71
N ALA A 203 5.83 -13.20 -7.42
CA ALA A 203 6.68 -12.32 -6.60
C ALA A 203 6.91 -10.98 -7.30
N ARG A 204 7.15 -11.01 -8.61
CA ARG A 204 7.36 -9.80 -9.43
C ARG A 204 6.10 -8.94 -9.48
N ALA A 205 4.93 -9.57 -9.66
CA ALA A 205 3.64 -8.90 -9.64
C ALA A 205 3.39 -8.25 -8.26
N LEU A 206 3.59 -9.01 -7.18
CA LEU A 206 3.44 -8.50 -5.83
C LEU A 206 4.36 -7.31 -5.54
N VAL A 207 5.63 -7.38 -5.91
CA VAL A 207 6.59 -6.26 -5.71
C VAL A 207 6.18 -5.05 -6.54
N SER A 208 5.73 -5.22 -7.78
CA SER A 208 5.21 -4.13 -8.61
C SER A 208 3.99 -3.46 -7.95
N TYR A 209 3.08 -4.24 -7.37
CA TYR A 209 1.95 -3.71 -6.60
C TYR A 209 2.42 -2.93 -5.37
N LEU A 210 3.32 -3.49 -4.57
CA LEU A 210 3.84 -2.86 -3.36
C LEU A 210 4.55 -1.54 -3.66
N LEU A 211 5.31 -1.46 -4.74
CA LEU A 211 5.97 -0.23 -5.21
C LEU A 211 4.99 0.78 -5.85
N SER A 212 3.78 0.39 -6.17
CA SER A 212 2.73 1.32 -6.60
C SER A 212 2.02 2.02 -5.44
N LEU A 213 2.25 1.60 -4.19
CA LEU A 213 1.59 2.14 -3.01
C LEU A 213 2.19 3.49 -2.61
N LYS A 214 1.68 4.56 -3.23
CA LYS A 214 2.01 5.98 -3.02
C LYS A 214 0.71 6.76 -2.89
N LYS A 215 0.02 6.64 -1.74
CA LYS A 215 -1.28 7.27 -1.45
C LYS A 215 -1.10 8.62 -0.74
N ASP A 216 -0.10 9.39 -1.14
CA ASP A 216 0.21 10.73 -0.62
C ASP A 216 -0.05 11.84 -1.65
N GLN A 217 -0.75 11.52 -2.74
CA GLN A 217 -1.16 12.50 -3.74
C GLN A 217 -2.28 13.41 -3.20
N PRO A 218 -2.32 14.69 -3.58
CA PRO A 218 -3.41 15.56 -3.21
C PRO A 218 -4.71 15.05 -3.81
N VAL A 219 -5.75 14.95 -2.99
CA VAL A 219 -7.08 14.50 -3.41
C VAL A 219 -8.16 15.38 -2.79
N PRO A 220 -9.32 15.56 -3.45
CA PRO A 220 -10.42 16.37 -2.91
C PRO A 220 -10.87 15.87 -1.55
N ALA A 221 -11.27 16.80 -0.69
CA ALA A 221 -11.78 16.52 0.65
C ALA A 221 -10.83 15.71 1.56
N SER A 222 -9.54 15.63 1.23
CA SER A 222 -8.58 15.12 2.18
C SER A 222 -8.39 16.17 3.27
N LEU A 223 -8.61 15.74 4.51
CA LEU A 223 -8.22 16.54 5.66
C LEU A 223 -6.71 16.41 5.79
N ASN A 224 -6.01 17.41 5.28
CA ASN A 224 -4.59 17.56 5.51
C ASN A 224 -4.39 18.32 6.83
N PHE A 225 -3.96 17.62 7.87
CA PHE A 225 -3.63 18.21 9.16
C PHE A 225 -2.14 18.54 9.29
N ALA A 226 -1.38 18.39 8.23
CA ALA A 226 -0.03 18.91 8.22
C ALA A 226 -0.08 20.42 8.53
N PRO A 227 0.79 20.93 9.39
CA PRO A 227 0.84 22.38 9.59
C PRO A 227 1.05 23.04 8.22
N PRO A 228 0.33 24.14 7.94
CA PRO A 228 0.54 24.86 6.68
C PRO A 228 2.04 25.13 6.57
N THR A 229 2.61 24.75 5.44
CA THR A 229 4.01 25.06 5.11
C THR A 229 4.16 26.57 5.36
N ALA A 230 5.08 26.97 6.25
CA ALA A 230 5.34 28.40 6.45
C ALA A 230 5.61 28.97 5.06
N GLU A 231 4.77 29.90 4.62
CA GLU A 231 4.97 30.59 3.34
C GLU A 231 6.43 31.00 3.29
N ALA A 232 7.13 30.54 2.26
CA ALA A 232 8.50 30.97 2.04
C ALA A 232 8.49 32.51 2.06
N PRO A 233 9.34 33.19 2.85
CA PRO A 233 9.35 34.63 2.90
C PRO A 233 9.48 35.14 1.47
N ALA A 234 8.53 36.01 1.07
CA ALA A 234 8.53 36.62 -0.25
C ALA A 234 9.95 37.15 -0.51
N ALA A 235 10.56 36.68 -1.58
CA ALA A 235 11.89 37.12 -1.97
C ALA A 235 11.88 38.64 -2.11
N PRO A 236 12.91 39.36 -1.61
CA PRO A 236 12.97 40.82 -1.60
C PRO A 236 13.01 41.44 -3.00
#